data_2bd8e3f7d60b0bbc60929259eae65c92
#
_entry.id   2bd8e3f7d60b0bbc60929259eae65c92
#
_cell.length_a   1.000
_cell.length_b   1.000
_cell.length_c   1.000
_cell.angle_alpha   90.00
_cell.angle_beta   90.00
_cell.angle_gamma   90.00
#
_symmetry.space_group_name_H-M   'P 1'
#
loop_
_entity.id
_entity.type
_entity.pdbx_description
1 polymer ?
#
loop_
_entity_poly.entity_id
_entity_poly.type
_entity_poly.pdbx_seq_one_letter_code
_entity_poly.pdbx_strand_id
1 'polypeptide(L)'
;MARREMGKLVFVDLVDRSGRIQLMCDTGRIGEVEVHLGDVVGVSGRPAKSRRGEPSLAVDELTVLAPNRSPLPDTFHGLTDTETRYRKRHLDLLMNEDARELFLLRTKIVSAIRRYLDAEGFVEVETPVLQPRYGGAFAHPFVTRSNELDADLYLRIATELYLKRLIVGGLERVYEIGKDFRNESVSYKHQPEFTMLEWYEAYADFRDTMDRVEEMLEQVAIDALGTTVATFRGHEIDLKRPWKRLGFVESLEAMELWTRDEPELRAWLTELGVDTEADKDWPQLVDHAFSHFVEPSLISPTIVYGHPVELSPFARVTDDDASLTERFEYFAAGMELGNAYTEINAADEQQRRFDEQSEHVDGVQGDPDYVEALAYGMPPTGGLGLGIDRLVMLLSGAETIRDVILFPALRTTSD
;
A
#
# COMPACT_ATOMS: atom_id res chain seq x y z
N MET A 1 18.00 17.25 20.61
CA MET A 1 18.25 18.68 20.69
C MET A 1 18.73 19.01 22.08
N ALA A 2 19.80 19.73 22.18
CA ALA A 2 20.42 20.04 23.48
C ALA A 2 20.74 21.53 23.55
N ARG A 3 20.60 22.10 24.74
CA ARG A 3 21.08 23.44 25.08
C ARG A 3 22.17 23.30 26.11
N ARG A 4 23.34 23.86 25.86
CA ARG A 4 24.50 23.82 26.76
C ARG A 4 25.12 25.20 26.91
N GLU A 5 25.42 25.63 28.11
CA GLU A 5 26.02 26.91 28.39
C GLU A 5 27.51 26.75 28.79
N MET A 6 28.35 27.56 28.20
CA MET A 6 29.79 27.62 28.51
C MET A 6 30.25 29.09 28.59
N GLY A 7 30.11 29.70 29.74
CA GLY A 7 30.42 31.11 29.97
C GLY A 7 29.47 32.01 29.16
N LYS A 8 29.97 32.79 28.21
CA LYS A 8 29.18 33.66 27.34
C LYS A 8 28.65 32.95 26.08
N LEU A 9 28.98 31.67 25.89
CA LEU A 9 28.51 30.91 24.73
C LEU A 9 27.39 29.95 25.13
N VAL A 10 26.32 30.04 24.41
CA VAL A 10 25.20 29.06 24.47
C VAL A 10 25.24 28.22 23.20
N PHE A 11 25.30 26.91 23.33
CA PHE A 11 25.23 25.98 22.23
C PHE A 11 23.83 25.38 22.17
N VAL A 12 23.22 25.43 21.00
CA VAL A 12 21.88 24.88 20.73
C VAL A 12 21.95 24.00 19.48
N ASP A 13 21.33 22.84 19.51
CA ASP A 13 21.19 22.03 18.32
C ASP A 13 19.90 22.42 17.59
N LEU A 14 20.06 22.89 16.36
CA LEU A 14 18.97 23.18 15.43
C LEU A 14 18.80 21.97 14.49
N VAL A 15 17.54 21.56 14.28
CA VAL A 15 17.19 20.48 13.37
C VAL A 15 16.07 20.95 12.45
N ASP A 16 16.24 20.72 11.17
CA ASP A 16 15.20 20.92 10.15
C ASP A 16 15.16 19.73 9.16
N ARG A 17 14.46 19.91 8.06
CA ARG A 17 14.37 18.87 7.01
C ARG A 17 15.71 18.53 6.36
N SER A 18 16.66 19.46 6.34
CA SER A 18 17.96 19.29 5.70
C SER A 18 19.00 18.60 6.60
N GLY A 19 18.74 18.54 7.90
CA GLY A 19 19.62 17.91 8.86
C GLY A 19 19.75 18.66 10.18
N ARG A 20 20.87 18.44 10.86
CA ARG A 20 21.21 19.01 12.17
C ARG A 20 22.44 19.91 12.09
N ILE A 21 22.38 21.06 12.74
CA ILE A 21 23.53 21.95 12.91
C ILE A 21 23.60 22.49 14.33
N GLN A 22 24.83 22.65 14.82
CA GLN A 22 25.06 23.30 16.10
C GLN A 22 25.02 24.84 15.92
N LEU A 23 24.27 25.54 16.76
CA LEU A 23 24.29 26.98 16.88
C LEU A 23 25.28 27.39 17.97
N MET A 24 26.11 28.37 17.67
CA MET A 24 27.01 29.04 18.66
C MET A 24 26.49 30.47 18.86
N CYS A 25 25.81 30.65 19.98
CA CYS A 25 25.20 31.92 20.40
C CYS A 25 26.13 32.62 21.41
N ASP A 26 26.73 33.74 21.02
CA ASP A 26 27.50 34.58 21.94
C ASP A 26 26.55 35.62 22.61
N THR A 27 26.25 35.41 23.89
CA THR A 27 25.35 36.27 24.65
C THR A 27 25.87 37.71 24.80
N GLY A 28 27.18 37.95 24.67
CA GLY A 28 27.76 39.27 24.59
C GLY A 28 27.41 40.03 23.29
N ARG A 29 27.06 39.29 22.24
CA ARG A 29 26.75 39.83 20.89
C ARG A 29 25.25 39.91 20.60
N ILE A 30 24.51 38.84 20.89
CA ILE A 30 23.08 38.72 20.53
C ILE A 30 22.12 38.91 21.72
N GLY A 31 22.67 39.15 22.91
CA GLY A 31 21.85 39.24 24.13
C GLY A 31 21.55 37.87 24.74
N GLU A 32 20.61 37.85 25.63
CA GLU A 32 20.14 36.62 26.28
C GLU A 32 19.45 35.70 25.32
N VAL A 33 19.77 34.39 25.42
CA VAL A 33 19.21 33.36 24.55
C VAL A 33 18.16 32.57 25.33
N GLU A 34 16.93 33.05 25.22
CA GLU A 34 15.74 32.43 25.82
C GLU A 34 15.11 31.47 24.84
N VAL A 35 15.65 30.26 24.72
CA VAL A 35 15.10 29.19 23.89
C VAL A 35 14.91 27.93 24.71
N HIS A 36 13.80 27.25 24.49
CA HIS A 36 13.46 26.01 25.15
C HIS A 36 13.47 24.85 24.14
N LEU A 37 13.53 23.64 24.66
CA LEU A 37 13.50 22.44 23.86
C LEU A 37 12.16 22.34 23.09
N GLY A 38 12.26 22.19 21.77
CA GLY A 38 11.07 22.13 20.90
C GLY A 38 10.57 23.48 20.40
N ASP A 39 11.19 24.61 20.77
CA ASP A 39 10.88 25.89 20.17
C ASP A 39 11.21 25.88 18.65
N VAL A 40 10.35 26.47 17.85
CA VAL A 40 10.64 26.76 16.45
C VAL A 40 11.31 28.13 16.39
N VAL A 41 12.52 28.16 15.84
CA VAL A 41 13.34 29.37 15.80
C VAL A 41 13.77 29.73 14.37
N GLY A 42 13.84 31.05 14.11
CA GLY A 42 14.52 31.61 12.97
C GLY A 42 15.93 32.02 13.37
N VAL A 43 16.93 31.66 12.57
CA VAL A 43 18.33 31.94 12.88
C VAL A 43 19.04 32.48 11.65
N SER A 44 19.79 33.54 11.82
CA SER A 44 20.78 34.01 10.83
C SER A 44 22.17 34.02 11.45
N GLY A 45 23.19 33.74 10.62
CA GLY A 45 24.55 33.65 11.10
C GLY A 45 25.54 33.26 10.01
N ARG A 46 26.79 33.02 10.41
CA ARG A 46 27.88 32.66 9.52
C ARG A 46 28.38 31.25 9.80
N PRO A 47 28.78 30.49 8.76
CA PRO A 47 29.43 29.20 8.96
C PRO A 47 30.66 29.35 9.88
N ALA A 48 30.79 28.44 10.84
CA ALA A 48 31.85 28.43 11.81
C ALA A 48 32.20 27.00 12.22
N LYS A 49 33.25 26.83 13.01
CA LYS A 49 33.59 25.58 13.68
C LYS A 49 33.76 25.81 15.18
N SER A 50 33.23 24.91 15.98
CA SER A 50 33.47 24.92 17.40
C SER A 50 34.99 24.62 17.71
N ARG A 51 35.45 24.89 18.95
CA ARG A 51 36.83 24.55 19.34
C ARG A 51 37.17 23.07 19.16
N ARG A 52 36.17 22.20 19.17
CA ARG A 52 36.30 20.75 18.91
C ARG A 52 36.20 20.35 17.44
N GLY A 53 36.10 21.33 16.54
CA GLY A 53 36.02 21.10 15.09
C GLY A 53 34.62 20.83 14.54
N GLU A 54 33.59 20.84 15.40
CA GLU A 54 32.20 20.59 14.96
C GLU A 54 31.68 21.72 14.07
N PRO A 55 31.11 21.39 12.88
CA PRO A 55 30.46 22.37 12.01
C PRO A 55 29.33 23.09 12.76
N SER A 56 29.33 24.39 12.71
CA SER A 56 28.42 25.21 13.51
C SER A 56 28.01 26.45 12.75
N LEU A 57 26.94 27.11 13.21
CA LEU A 57 26.55 28.45 12.80
C LEU A 57 26.87 29.43 13.92
N ALA A 58 27.79 30.39 13.68
CA ALA A 58 27.97 31.52 14.57
C ALA A 58 26.80 32.49 14.40
N VAL A 59 25.91 32.54 15.40
CA VAL A 59 24.63 33.19 15.32
C VAL A 59 24.80 34.73 15.39
N ASP A 60 24.20 35.44 14.43
CA ASP A 60 24.10 36.89 14.40
C ASP A 60 22.73 37.37 14.92
N GLU A 61 21.66 36.57 14.67
CA GLU A 61 20.31 36.83 15.14
C GLU A 61 19.58 35.53 15.42
N LEU A 62 18.78 35.47 16.47
CA LEU A 62 17.93 34.34 16.83
C LEU A 62 16.58 34.91 17.30
N THR A 63 15.50 34.38 16.66
CA THR A 63 14.13 34.74 17.00
C THR A 63 13.30 33.51 17.27
N VAL A 64 12.54 33.45 18.37
CA VAL A 64 11.55 32.42 18.61
C VAL A 64 10.31 32.72 17.78
N LEU A 65 10.05 31.86 16.77
CA LEU A 65 8.92 31.98 15.87
C LEU A 65 7.66 31.36 16.47
N ALA A 66 7.81 30.23 17.16
CA ALA A 66 6.74 29.57 17.88
C ALA A 66 7.30 28.89 19.15
N PRO A 67 6.86 29.30 20.34
CA PRO A 67 7.32 28.67 21.57
C PRO A 67 6.65 27.32 21.80
N ASN A 68 7.43 26.34 22.22
CA ASN A 68 6.89 25.09 22.71
C ASN A 68 6.28 25.29 24.11
N ARG A 69 5.00 24.92 24.27
CA ARG A 69 4.25 25.05 25.54
C ARG A 69 3.94 23.69 26.18
N SER A 70 4.41 22.60 25.59
CA SER A 70 4.17 21.25 26.09
C SER A 70 5.48 20.53 26.36
N PRO A 71 5.62 19.78 27.47
CA PRO A 71 6.82 19.01 27.72
C PRO A 71 7.00 17.96 26.61
N LEU A 72 8.20 17.94 26.01
CA LEU A 72 8.57 16.85 25.11
C LEU A 72 8.86 15.59 25.92
N PRO A 73 8.56 14.40 25.37
CA PRO A 73 9.03 13.13 25.93
C PRO A 73 10.55 13.12 26.09
N ASP A 74 11.09 12.11 26.82
CA ASP A 74 12.53 11.94 26.97
C ASP A 74 13.23 11.96 25.60
N THR A 75 14.11 12.94 25.41
CA THR A 75 14.79 13.17 24.13
C THR A 75 15.96 12.23 23.88
N PHE A 76 16.38 11.45 24.89
CA PHE A 76 17.53 10.57 24.76
C PHE A 76 17.17 9.26 24.05
N HIS A 77 15.97 8.72 24.29
CA HIS A 77 15.51 7.45 23.71
C HIS A 77 14.47 7.62 22.59
N GLY A 78 14.06 8.88 22.29
CA GLY A 78 12.95 9.14 21.36
C GLY A 78 11.61 8.70 21.98
N LEU A 79 10.59 8.61 21.12
CA LEU A 79 9.27 8.08 21.48
C LEU A 79 9.25 6.58 21.18
N THR A 80 9.28 5.73 22.22
CA THR A 80 9.41 4.27 22.09
C THR A 80 8.07 3.52 22.12
N ASP A 81 7.06 4.09 22.81
CA ASP A 81 5.74 3.47 22.90
C ASP A 81 5.02 3.51 21.56
N THR A 82 4.80 2.33 20.94
CA THR A 82 4.23 2.18 19.60
C THR A 82 2.83 2.78 19.48
N GLU A 83 1.96 2.59 20.49
CA GLU A 83 0.61 3.13 20.46
C GLU A 83 0.63 4.67 20.47
N THR A 84 1.48 5.25 21.30
CA THR A 84 1.68 6.70 21.34
C THR A 84 2.28 7.22 20.03
N ARG A 85 3.20 6.51 19.39
CA ARG A 85 3.77 6.87 18.07
C ARG A 85 2.67 6.98 17.01
N TYR A 86 1.73 6.05 16.98
CA TYR A 86 0.61 6.11 16.02
C TYR A 86 -0.38 7.22 16.34
N ARG A 87 -0.77 7.41 17.61
CA ARG A 87 -1.77 8.41 18.02
C ARG A 87 -1.24 9.83 17.99
N LYS A 88 0.05 10.00 18.29
CA LYS A 88 0.74 11.30 18.34
C LYS A 88 1.82 11.37 17.26
N ARG A 89 1.46 11.08 16.02
CA ARG A 89 2.40 11.01 14.90
C ARG A 89 3.25 12.27 14.74
N HIS A 90 2.71 13.45 15.08
CA HIS A 90 3.49 14.68 15.11
C HIS A 90 4.65 14.65 16.11
N LEU A 91 4.50 13.98 17.26
CA LEU A 91 5.60 13.77 18.19
C LEU A 91 6.57 12.70 17.69
N ASP A 92 6.05 11.61 17.10
CA ASP A 92 6.88 10.59 16.47
C ASP A 92 7.79 11.19 15.40
N LEU A 93 7.23 11.97 14.47
CA LEU A 93 7.99 12.68 13.44
C LEU A 93 8.96 13.73 13.99
N LEU A 94 8.65 14.35 15.14
CA LEU A 94 9.51 15.32 15.80
C LEU A 94 10.70 14.67 16.49
N MET A 95 10.47 13.50 17.11
CA MET A 95 11.43 12.85 18.01
C MET A 95 12.25 11.74 17.34
N ASN A 96 11.66 11.05 16.36
CA ASN A 96 12.21 9.86 15.73
C ASN A 96 12.59 10.16 14.28
N GLU A 97 13.87 10.05 13.96
CA GLU A 97 14.40 10.30 12.62
C GLU A 97 13.99 9.19 11.64
N ASP A 98 13.98 7.94 12.10
CA ASP A 98 13.51 6.77 11.36
C ASP A 98 12.06 6.93 10.84
N ALA A 99 11.18 7.51 11.65
CA ALA A 99 9.81 7.81 11.24
C ALA A 99 9.76 8.81 10.08
N ARG A 100 10.59 9.87 10.12
CA ARG A 100 10.66 10.84 9.01
C ARG A 100 11.22 10.21 7.74
N GLU A 101 12.29 9.42 7.86
CA GLU A 101 12.93 8.74 6.74
C GLU A 101 11.96 7.78 6.05
N LEU A 102 11.19 7.01 6.81
CA LEU A 102 10.18 6.09 6.30
C LEU A 102 9.12 6.82 5.44
N PHE A 103 8.56 7.93 5.93
CA PHE A 103 7.55 8.66 5.16
C PHE A 103 8.12 9.43 3.96
N LEU A 104 9.38 9.85 4.04
CA LEU A 104 10.10 10.37 2.87
C LEU A 104 10.34 9.27 1.81
N LEU A 105 10.69 8.05 2.26
CA LEU A 105 10.82 6.90 1.37
C LEU A 105 9.48 6.54 0.71
N ARG A 106 8.39 6.51 1.49
CA ARG A 106 7.04 6.32 0.93
C ARG A 106 6.75 7.31 -0.21
N THR A 107 7.06 8.59 0.01
CA THR A 107 6.88 9.62 -1.01
C THR A 107 7.73 9.36 -2.26
N LYS A 108 8.98 8.90 -2.10
CA LYS A 108 9.85 8.53 -3.22
C LYS A 108 9.28 7.37 -4.02
N ILE A 109 8.79 6.32 -3.33
CA ILE A 109 8.18 5.14 -3.95
C ILE A 109 6.98 5.55 -4.81
N VAL A 110 6.01 6.28 -4.25
CA VAL A 110 4.83 6.75 -4.99
C VAL A 110 5.21 7.64 -6.18
N SER A 111 6.19 8.52 -6.00
CA SER A 111 6.68 9.38 -7.09
C SER A 111 7.40 8.57 -8.18
N ALA A 112 8.09 7.48 -7.82
CA ALA A 112 8.75 6.62 -8.79
C ALA A 112 7.73 5.85 -9.64
N ILE A 113 6.67 5.32 -9.00
CA ILE A 113 5.55 4.67 -9.71
C ILE A 113 4.93 5.62 -10.74
N ARG A 114 4.59 6.85 -10.32
CA ARG A 114 4.02 7.86 -11.25
C ARG A 114 4.93 8.13 -12.42
N ARG A 115 6.23 8.38 -12.17
CA ARG A 115 7.19 8.62 -13.26
C ARG A 115 7.29 7.47 -14.24
N TYR A 116 7.24 6.23 -13.73
CA TYR A 116 7.27 5.04 -14.58
C TYR A 116 6.03 4.97 -15.47
N LEU A 117 4.84 5.07 -14.88
CA LEU A 117 3.58 4.96 -15.62
C LEU A 117 3.39 6.12 -16.62
N ASP A 118 3.74 7.35 -16.23
CA ASP A 118 3.71 8.51 -17.12
C ASP A 118 4.66 8.31 -18.32
N ALA A 119 5.86 7.76 -18.10
CA ALA A 119 6.84 7.47 -19.16
C ALA A 119 6.34 6.39 -20.12
N GLU A 120 5.54 5.43 -19.63
CA GLU A 120 4.88 4.38 -20.41
C GLU A 120 3.60 4.86 -21.11
N GLY A 121 3.23 6.14 -20.95
CA GLY A 121 2.09 6.76 -21.61
C GLY A 121 0.74 6.49 -20.94
N PHE A 122 0.74 6.08 -19.68
CA PHE A 122 -0.48 6.02 -18.90
C PHE A 122 -0.93 7.42 -18.47
N VAL A 123 -2.25 7.60 -18.34
CA VAL A 123 -2.88 8.84 -17.87
C VAL A 123 -3.35 8.63 -16.43
N GLU A 124 -2.86 9.44 -15.48
CA GLU A 124 -3.41 9.46 -14.12
C GLU A 124 -4.81 10.09 -14.14
N VAL A 125 -5.76 9.40 -13.54
CA VAL A 125 -7.15 9.84 -13.47
C VAL A 125 -7.67 9.78 -12.03
N GLU A 126 -8.80 10.43 -11.78
CA GLU A 126 -9.53 10.34 -10.51
C GLU A 126 -10.95 9.87 -10.79
N THR A 127 -11.39 8.86 -10.03
CA THR A 127 -12.74 8.30 -10.12
C THR A 127 -13.49 8.49 -8.78
N PRO A 128 -14.82 8.37 -8.74
CA PRO A 128 -15.57 8.65 -7.53
C PRO A 128 -15.20 7.76 -6.35
N VAL A 129 -14.91 8.39 -5.19
CA VAL A 129 -14.79 7.71 -3.90
C VAL A 129 -16.16 7.33 -3.34
N LEU A 130 -17.15 8.23 -3.50
CA LEU A 130 -18.54 7.98 -3.13
C LEU A 130 -19.29 7.42 -4.35
N GLN A 131 -19.74 6.18 -4.25
CA GLN A 131 -20.34 5.46 -5.35
C GLN A 131 -21.79 5.10 -5.02
N PRO A 132 -22.73 5.14 -6.00
CA PRO A 132 -24.10 4.71 -5.79
C PRO A 132 -24.23 3.19 -5.62
N ARG A 133 -23.23 2.44 -6.09
CA ARG A 133 -23.08 0.98 -5.94
C ARG A 133 -21.62 0.68 -5.68
N TYR A 134 -21.35 -0.43 -5.02
CA TYR A 134 -19.98 -0.91 -4.78
C TYR A 134 -19.73 -2.17 -5.62
N GLY A 135 -18.48 -2.37 -6.02
CA GLY A 135 -18.09 -3.53 -6.84
C GLY A 135 -16.58 -3.50 -7.15
N GLY A 136 -16.11 -4.45 -7.94
CA GLY A 136 -14.71 -4.59 -8.34
C GLY A 136 -13.85 -5.38 -7.34
N ALA A 137 -14.41 -5.84 -6.21
CA ALA A 137 -13.72 -6.66 -5.24
C ALA A 137 -14.69 -7.46 -4.38
N PHE A 138 -14.18 -8.47 -3.66
CA PHE A 138 -14.89 -9.17 -2.59
C PHE A 138 -14.61 -8.49 -1.25
N ALA A 139 -15.43 -7.49 -0.88
CA ALA A 139 -15.25 -6.78 0.38
C ALA A 139 -16.56 -6.13 0.86
N HIS A 140 -16.67 -5.92 2.17
CA HIS A 140 -17.78 -5.18 2.76
C HIS A 140 -17.54 -3.67 2.64
N PRO A 141 -18.48 -2.88 2.09
CA PRO A 141 -18.34 -1.44 1.97
C PRO A 141 -18.63 -0.71 3.29
N PHE A 142 -18.11 0.53 3.42
CA PHE A 142 -18.68 1.51 4.32
C PHE A 142 -19.84 2.22 3.65
N VAL A 143 -20.95 2.39 4.37
CA VAL A 143 -22.16 3.05 3.88
C VAL A 143 -22.27 4.44 4.48
N THR A 144 -22.63 5.42 3.66
CA THR A 144 -22.94 6.79 4.08
C THR A 144 -24.20 7.28 3.37
N ARG A 145 -24.73 8.46 3.77
CA ARG A 145 -25.93 9.03 3.17
C ARG A 145 -25.67 10.43 2.65
N SER A 146 -26.08 10.68 1.40
CA SER A 146 -26.14 12.03 0.85
C SER A 146 -27.50 12.66 1.18
N ASN A 147 -27.50 13.76 1.94
CA ASN A 147 -28.73 14.47 2.27
C ASN A 147 -29.36 15.15 1.05
N GLU A 148 -28.54 15.68 0.14
CA GLU A 148 -29.01 16.38 -1.06
C GLU A 148 -29.59 15.42 -2.09
N LEU A 149 -28.94 14.28 -2.29
CA LEU A 149 -29.41 13.25 -3.23
C LEU A 149 -30.50 12.34 -2.62
N ASP A 150 -30.75 12.45 -1.32
CA ASP A 150 -31.64 11.59 -0.53
C ASP A 150 -31.39 10.10 -0.78
N ALA A 151 -30.12 9.72 -0.89
CA ALA A 151 -29.67 8.38 -1.26
C ALA A 151 -28.50 7.90 -0.39
N ASP A 152 -28.44 6.58 -0.18
CA ASP A 152 -27.28 5.94 0.39
C ASP A 152 -26.17 5.84 -0.65
N LEU A 153 -24.95 6.11 -0.23
CA LEU A 153 -23.74 6.00 -1.02
C LEU A 153 -22.74 5.10 -0.30
N TYR A 154 -21.87 4.49 -1.07
CA TYR A 154 -20.84 3.58 -0.59
C TYR A 154 -19.46 4.19 -0.80
N LEU A 155 -18.58 4.08 0.19
CA LEU A 155 -17.16 4.30 -0.03
C LEU A 155 -16.63 3.16 -0.90
N ARG A 156 -15.91 3.49 -1.97
CA ARG A 156 -15.41 2.52 -2.95
C ARG A 156 -14.54 1.45 -2.29
N ILE A 157 -14.70 0.22 -2.74
CA ILE A 157 -13.86 -0.93 -2.32
C ILE A 157 -12.75 -1.25 -3.33
N ALA A 158 -12.87 -0.71 -4.56
CA ALA A 158 -11.93 -0.78 -5.68
C ALA A 158 -12.22 0.36 -6.67
N THR A 159 -11.26 0.71 -7.51
CA THR A 159 -11.43 1.67 -8.62
C THR A 159 -11.78 1.01 -9.95
N GLU A 160 -11.65 -0.30 -10.04
CA GLU A 160 -11.72 -1.18 -11.21
C GLU A 160 -12.83 -0.81 -12.21
N LEU A 161 -14.11 -0.83 -11.76
CA LEU A 161 -15.24 -0.70 -12.67
C LEU A 161 -15.30 0.68 -13.36
N TYR A 162 -14.85 1.73 -12.69
CA TYR A 162 -14.77 3.07 -13.28
C TYR A 162 -13.61 3.20 -14.25
N LEU A 163 -12.44 2.65 -13.92
CA LEU A 163 -11.28 2.69 -14.80
C LEU A 163 -11.53 1.93 -16.10
N LYS A 164 -12.19 0.78 -16.05
CA LYS A 164 -12.58 0.02 -17.25
C LYS A 164 -13.58 0.77 -18.13
N ARG A 165 -14.48 1.57 -17.55
CA ARG A 165 -15.36 2.46 -18.34
C ARG A 165 -14.57 3.53 -19.10
N LEU A 166 -13.43 3.99 -18.55
CA LEU A 166 -12.54 4.92 -19.27
C LEU A 166 -11.84 4.25 -20.45
N ILE A 167 -11.49 2.96 -20.33
CA ILE A 167 -10.97 2.15 -21.45
C ILE A 167 -12.03 2.06 -22.56
N VAL A 168 -13.28 1.75 -22.22
CA VAL A 168 -14.41 1.78 -23.19
C VAL A 168 -14.54 3.17 -23.82
N GLY A 169 -14.32 4.23 -23.06
CA GLY A 169 -14.33 5.62 -23.51
C GLY A 169 -13.16 6.03 -24.40
N GLY A 170 -12.19 5.12 -24.66
CA GLY A 170 -11.05 5.36 -25.54
C GLY A 170 -9.79 5.88 -24.86
N LEU A 171 -9.71 5.90 -23.52
CA LEU A 171 -8.47 6.12 -22.80
C LEU A 171 -7.71 4.79 -22.69
N GLU A 172 -6.82 4.53 -23.63
CA GLU A 172 -6.20 3.21 -23.83
C GLU A 172 -5.27 2.78 -22.67
N ARG A 173 -4.75 3.73 -21.88
CA ARG A 173 -3.87 3.48 -20.72
C ARG A 173 -4.24 4.44 -19.61
N VAL A 174 -4.78 3.93 -18.52
CA VAL A 174 -5.18 4.73 -17.35
C VAL A 174 -4.67 4.13 -16.06
N TYR A 175 -4.37 4.97 -15.09
CA TYR A 175 -4.11 4.53 -13.73
C TYR A 175 -4.69 5.51 -12.71
N GLU A 176 -4.94 5.01 -11.51
CA GLU A 176 -5.31 5.80 -10.35
C GLU A 176 -4.52 5.33 -9.12
N ILE A 177 -3.95 6.27 -8.37
CA ILE A 177 -3.42 6.01 -7.02
C ILE A 177 -4.36 6.67 -6.04
N GLY A 178 -5.13 5.87 -5.33
CA GLY A 178 -6.19 6.37 -4.47
C GLY A 178 -6.41 5.56 -3.20
N LYS A 179 -7.36 6.02 -2.40
CA LYS A 179 -7.82 5.30 -1.21
C LYS A 179 -8.99 4.41 -1.55
N ASP A 180 -8.88 3.16 -1.12
CA ASP A 180 -9.98 2.21 -1.08
C ASP A 180 -10.36 1.89 0.37
N PHE A 181 -11.59 1.44 0.57
CA PHE A 181 -12.21 1.32 1.88
C PHE A 181 -12.89 -0.05 2.00
N ARG A 182 -12.40 -0.89 2.92
CA ARG A 182 -12.97 -2.21 3.19
C ARG A 182 -13.32 -2.33 4.67
N ASN A 183 -14.60 -2.53 4.96
CA ASN A 183 -15.11 -2.61 6.34
C ASN A 183 -14.90 -4.01 6.90
N GLU A 184 -13.65 -4.38 7.07
CA GLU A 184 -13.19 -5.72 7.45
C GLU A 184 -12.24 -5.67 8.64
N SER A 185 -11.70 -6.83 9.01
CA SER A 185 -10.80 -6.99 10.14
C SER A 185 -9.47 -6.26 9.91
N VAL A 186 -8.97 -5.64 10.98
CA VAL A 186 -7.66 -4.98 11.00
C VAL A 186 -6.61 -6.00 11.43
N SER A 187 -5.53 -6.12 10.64
CA SER A 187 -4.40 -7.00 10.92
C SER A 187 -3.06 -6.28 10.74
N TYR A 188 -1.96 -7.02 10.77
CA TYR A 188 -0.64 -6.46 10.49
C TYR A 188 -0.50 -6.01 9.02
N LYS A 189 -1.25 -6.61 8.08
CA LYS A 189 -1.24 -6.31 6.65
C LYS A 189 -2.55 -5.72 6.11
N HIS A 190 -3.54 -5.44 6.99
CA HIS A 190 -4.86 -4.91 6.60
C HIS A 190 -5.26 -3.70 7.43
N GLN A 191 -5.79 -2.70 6.76
CA GLN A 191 -6.42 -1.49 7.32
C GLN A 191 -7.73 -1.21 6.59
N PRO A 192 -8.74 -0.62 7.26
CA PRO A 192 -10.03 -0.34 6.62
C PRO A 192 -9.96 0.74 5.55
N GLU A 193 -8.94 1.58 5.59
CA GLU A 193 -8.57 2.58 4.60
C GLU A 193 -7.11 2.35 4.21
N PHE A 194 -6.84 2.08 2.94
CA PHE A 194 -5.51 1.78 2.42
C PHE A 194 -5.31 2.42 1.05
N THR A 195 -4.08 2.48 0.58
CA THR A 195 -3.73 3.07 -0.71
C THR A 195 -3.51 1.97 -1.74
N MET A 196 -4.27 2.04 -2.84
CA MET A 196 -4.11 1.19 -4.02
C MET A 196 -3.57 2.00 -5.18
N LEU A 197 -2.78 1.35 -6.03
CA LEU A 197 -2.63 1.66 -7.44
C LEU A 197 -3.46 0.65 -8.22
N GLU A 198 -4.29 1.13 -9.13
CA GLU A 198 -4.84 0.29 -10.19
C GLU A 198 -4.49 0.90 -11.56
N TRP A 199 -4.16 0.04 -12.54
CA TRP A 199 -4.02 0.46 -13.93
C TRP A 199 -4.72 -0.51 -14.86
N TYR A 200 -5.10 0.02 -16.03
CA TYR A 200 -5.69 -0.74 -17.13
C TYR A 200 -5.05 -0.32 -18.44
N GLU A 201 -4.69 -1.30 -19.27
CA GLU A 201 -4.00 -1.12 -20.54
C GLU A 201 -4.73 -1.88 -21.65
N ALA A 202 -5.26 -1.14 -22.63
CA ALA A 202 -5.89 -1.71 -23.80
C ALA A 202 -4.86 -2.43 -24.69
N TYR A 203 -5.31 -3.50 -25.34
CA TYR A 203 -4.49 -4.34 -26.23
C TYR A 203 -3.33 -5.07 -25.52
N ALA A 204 -3.46 -5.26 -24.21
CA ALA A 204 -2.55 -6.04 -23.39
C ALA A 204 -3.27 -7.25 -22.79
N ASP A 205 -2.53 -8.30 -22.49
CA ASP A 205 -2.99 -9.48 -21.75
C ASP A 205 -2.28 -9.58 -20.37
N PHE A 206 -2.55 -10.63 -19.62
CA PHE A 206 -1.93 -10.86 -18.32
C PHE A 206 -0.40 -11.09 -18.41
N ARG A 207 0.14 -11.54 -19.54
CA ARG A 207 1.59 -11.72 -19.74
C ARG A 207 2.29 -10.38 -19.92
N ASP A 208 1.70 -9.48 -20.71
CA ASP A 208 2.17 -8.11 -20.84
C ASP A 208 2.17 -7.40 -19.49
N THR A 209 1.11 -7.65 -18.70
CA THR A 209 0.98 -7.09 -17.34
C THR A 209 2.01 -7.67 -16.37
N MET A 210 2.35 -8.99 -16.48
CA MET A 210 3.44 -9.60 -15.70
C MET A 210 4.77 -8.91 -15.97
N ASP A 211 5.12 -8.71 -17.25
CA ASP A 211 6.39 -8.09 -17.63
C ASP A 211 6.45 -6.64 -17.17
N ARG A 212 5.35 -5.91 -17.27
CA ARG A 212 5.25 -4.51 -16.85
C ARG A 212 5.37 -4.33 -15.34
N VAL A 213 4.72 -5.17 -14.52
CA VAL A 213 4.81 -5.07 -13.05
C VAL A 213 6.21 -5.38 -12.55
N GLU A 214 6.87 -6.38 -13.13
CA GLU A 214 8.27 -6.70 -12.80
C GLU A 214 9.19 -5.51 -13.12
N GLU A 215 9.05 -4.93 -14.31
CA GLU A 215 9.85 -3.78 -14.73
C GLU A 215 9.61 -2.57 -13.85
N MET A 216 8.34 -2.26 -13.57
CA MET A 216 7.99 -1.15 -12.70
C MET A 216 8.58 -1.32 -11.29
N LEU A 217 8.43 -2.48 -10.66
CA LEU A 217 8.87 -2.69 -9.28
C LEU A 217 10.40 -2.74 -9.17
N GLU A 218 11.11 -3.30 -10.17
CA GLU A 218 12.57 -3.21 -10.26
C GLU A 218 13.02 -1.74 -10.33
N GLN A 219 12.41 -0.95 -11.22
CA GLN A 219 12.76 0.47 -11.39
C GLN A 219 12.43 1.31 -10.15
N VAL A 220 11.27 1.05 -9.52
CA VAL A 220 10.84 1.71 -8.28
C VAL A 220 11.83 1.44 -7.14
N ALA A 221 12.32 0.20 -7.00
CA ALA A 221 13.33 -0.14 -6.01
C ALA A 221 14.64 0.61 -6.26
N ILE A 222 15.11 0.65 -7.50
CA ILE A 222 16.32 1.40 -7.88
C ILE A 222 16.14 2.90 -7.58
N ASP A 223 15.02 3.50 -7.97
CA ASP A 223 14.75 4.94 -7.77
C ASP A 223 14.63 5.32 -6.29
N ALA A 224 14.02 4.43 -5.48
CA ALA A 224 13.75 4.71 -4.08
C ALA A 224 14.93 4.36 -3.15
N LEU A 225 15.58 3.22 -3.40
CA LEU A 225 16.62 2.65 -2.54
C LEU A 225 18.04 2.76 -3.12
N GLY A 226 18.17 2.96 -4.44
CA GLY A 226 19.45 2.87 -5.15
C GLY A 226 19.90 1.43 -5.44
N THR A 227 19.05 0.44 -5.21
CA THR A 227 19.31 -1.00 -5.40
C THR A 227 17.99 -1.74 -5.67
N THR A 228 18.07 -2.94 -6.26
CA THR A 228 16.91 -3.83 -6.42
C THR A 228 16.63 -4.67 -5.17
N VAL A 229 17.55 -4.68 -4.19
CA VAL A 229 17.47 -5.51 -2.99
C VAL A 229 16.90 -4.72 -1.82
N ALA A 230 15.82 -5.22 -1.26
CA ALA A 230 15.22 -4.77 0.00
C ALA A 230 15.46 -5.79 1.11
N THR A 231 15.47 -5.35 2.37
CA THR A 231 15.50 -6.25 3.53
C THR A 231 14.16 -6.20 4.24
N PHE A 232 13.49 -7.34 4.34
CA PHE A 232 12.20 -7.44 5.02
C PHE A 232 12.12 -8.73 5.85
N ARG A 233 11.75 -8.61 7.13
CA ARG A 233 11.63 -9.74 8.08
C ARG A 233 12.86 -10.66 8.11
N GLY A 234 14.05 -10.09 7.99
CA GLY A 234 15.31 -10.83 7.99
C GLY A 234 15.69 -11.52 6.69
N HIS A 235 14.90 -11.34 5.63
CA HIS A 235 15.19 -11.85 4.29
C HIS A 235 15.69 -10.72 3.38
N GLU A 236 16.64 -11.03 2.51
CA GLU A 236 17.00 -10.20 1.37
C GLU A 236 16.07 -10.54 0.20
N ILE A 237 15.34 -9.53 -0.28
CA ILE A 237 14.36 -9.66 -1.36
C ILE A 237 14.88 -8.88 -2.56
N ASP A 238 15.33 -9.59 -3.58
CA ASP A 238 15.81 -8.99 -4.83
C ASP A 238 14.66 -8.89 -5.84
N LEU A 239 14.22 -7.65 -6.11
CA LEU A 239 13.14 -7.36 -7.07
C LEU A 239 13.60 -7.38 -8.53
N LYS A 240 14.87 -7.74 -8.78
CA LYS A 240 15.40 -7.88 -10.13
C LYS A 240 14.64 -8.93 -10.92
N ARG A 241 14.23 -8.57 -12.13
CA ARG A 241 13.55 -9.50 -13.06
C ARG A 241 14.53 -10.47 -13.76
N PRO A 242 14.08 -11.64 -14.27
CA PRO A 242 12.70 -12.13 -14.19
C PRO A 242 12.38 -12.78 -12.84
N TRP A 243 11.13 -12.67 -12.41
CA TRP A 243 10.64 -13.29 -11.19
C TRP A 243 10.27 -14.77 -11.45
N LYS A 244 10.16 -15.54 -10.38
CA LYS A 244 9.69 -16.91 -10.44
C LYS A 244 8.23 -16.96 -10.93
N ARG A 245 7.92 -17.91 -11.82
CA ARG A 245 6.56 -18.26 -12.24
C ARG A 245 6.14 -19.56 -11.57
N LEU A 246 4.94 -19.61 -11.01
CA LEU A 246 4.37 -20.76 -10.32
C LEU A 246 2.90 -20.89 -10.68
N GLY A 247 2.45 -22.07 -11.17
CA GLY A 247 1.04 -22.32 -11.36
C GLY A 247 0.31 -22.46 -10.02
N PHE A 248 -0.88 -21.87 -9.90
CA PHE A 248 -1.70 -21.97 -8.69
C PHE A 248 -2.00 -23.46 -8.37
N VAL A 249 -2.54 -24.19 -9.34
CA VAL A 249 -2.87 -25.61 -9.19
C VAL A 249 -1.61 -26.42 -8.90
N GLU A 250 -0.53 -26.23 -9.66
CA GLU A 250 0.75 -26.91 -9.46
C GLU A 250 1.31 -26.70 -8.06
N SER A 251 1.10 -25.52 -7.48
CA SER A 251 1.57 -25.20 -6.13
C SER A 251 0.87 -26.02 -5.05
N LEU A 252 -0.43 -26.24 -5.20
CA LEU A 252 -1.24 -27.05 -4.28
C LEU A 252 -1.04 -28.56 -4.53
N GLU A 253 -0.86 -28.98 -5.79
CA GLU A 253 -0.49 -30.37 -6.13
C GLU A 253 0.84 -30.75 -5.48
N ALA A 254 1.82 -29.86 -5.48
CA ALA A 254 3.12 -30.08 -4.84
C ALA A 254 3.02 -30.24 -3.31
N MET A 255 1.95 -29.76 -2.71
CA MET A 255 1.62 -29.90 -1.29
C MET A 255 0.64 -31.05 -1.00
N GLU A 256 0.20 -31.78 -2.04
CA GLU A 256 -0.83 -32.83 -1.97
C GLU A 256 -2.19 -32.28 -1.46
N LEU A 257 -2.50 -31.00 -1.78
CA LEU A 257 -3.70 -30.26 -1.33
C LEU A 257 -4.62 -29.85 -2.47
N TRP A 258 -4.46 -30.43 -3.67
CA TRP A 258 -5.32 -30.13 -4.80
C TRP A 258 -6.38 -31.20 -5.04
N THR A 259 -7.64 -30.82 -4.90
CA THR A 259 -8.83 -31.60 -5.29
C THR A 259 -9.98 -30.66 -5.62
N ARG A 260 -10.87 -31.09 -6.50
CA ARG A 260 -12.16 -30.39 -6.77
C ARG A 260 -13.30 -30.90 -5.86
N ASP A 261 -13.05 -31.92 -5.06
CA ASP A 261 -14.00 -32.46 -4.09
C ASP A 261 -13.93 -31.64 -2.80
N GLU A 262 -14.97 -30.84 -2.53
CA GLU A 262 -15.03 -29.97 -1.34
C GLU A 262 -14.94 -30.74 -0.02
N PRO A 263 -15.73 -31.81 0.21
CA PRO A 263 -15.63 -32.64 1.41
C PRO A 263 -14.22 -33.21 1.64
N GLU A 264 -13.54 -33.63 0.58
CA GLU A 264 -12.19 -34.17 0.65
C GLU A 264 -11.19 -33.09 1.05
N LEU A 265 -11.23 -31.92 0.40
CA LEU A 265 -10.35 -30.80 0.74
C LEU A 265 -10.54 -30.32 2.19
N ARG A 266 -11.79 -30.21 2.63
CA ARG A 266 -12.15 -29.86 4.01
C ARG A 266 -11.61 -30.87 5.02
N ALA A 267 -11.69 -32.15 4.70
CA ALA A 267 -11.16 -33.22 5.56
C ALA A 267 -9.63 -33.12 5.69
N TRP A 268 -8.91 -32.91 4.58
CA TRP A 268 -7.45 -32.74 4.59
C TRP A 268 -7.02 -31.51 5.41
N LEU A 269 -7.66 -30.36 5.19
CA LEU A 269 -7.36 -29.13 5.93
C LEU A 269 -7.61 -29.30 7.43
N THR A 270 -8.71 -29.96 7.80
CA THR A 270 -9.05 -30.24 9.21
C THR A 270 -8.02 -31.18 9.84
N GLU A 271 -7.58 -32.24 9.13
CA GLU A 271 -6.54 -33.15 9.61
C GLU A 271 -5.20 -32.45 9.83
N LEU A 272 -4.89 -31.43 9.00
CA LEU A 272 -3.72 -30.59 9.14
C LEU A 272 -3.86 -29.48 10.18
N GLY A 273 -4.99 -29.43 10.89
CA GLY A 273 -5.25 -28.50 11.99
C GLY A 273 -5.69 -27.10 11.55
N VAL A 274 -6.13 -26.95 10.30
CA VAL A 274 -6.70 -25.69 9.79
C VAL A 274 -8.17 -25.59 10.20
N ASP A 275 -8.57 -24.46 10.76
CA ASP A 275 -9.97 -24.20 11.08
C ASP A 275 -10.74 -23.78 9.83
N THR A 276 -11.63 -24.63 9.37
CA THR A 276 -12.44 -24.45 8.15
C THR A 276 -13.91 -24.14 8.43
N GLU A 277 -14.30 -23.82 9.70
CA GLU A 277 -15.70 -23.56 10.04
C GLU A 277 -16.28 -22.32 9.32
N ALA A 278 -15.43 -21.33 9.04
CA ALA A 278 -15.83 -20.11 8.34
C ALA A 278 -15.97 -20.28 6.83
N ASP A 279 -15.32 -21.29 6.24
CA ASP A 279 -15.29 -21.52 4.81
C ASP A 279 -16.61 -22.17 4.34
N LYS A 280 -17.36 -21.47 3.52
CA LYS A 280 -18.70 -21.87 3.10
C LYS A 280 -18.70 -22.86 1.93
N ASP A 281 -17.70 -22.76 1.05
CA ASP A 281 -17.66 -23.46 -0.22
C ASP A 281 -16.22 -23.82 -0.65
N TRP A 282 -16.10 -24.55 -1.74
CA TRP A 282 -14.82 -24.96 -2.30
C TRP A 282 -13.88 -23.80 -2.64
N PRO A 283 -14.32 -22.69 -3.28
CA PRO A 283 -13.45 -21.55 -3.53
C PRO A 283 -12.77 -21.00 -2.28
N GLN A 284 -13.51 -20.84 -1.18
CA GLN A 284 -12.96 -20.33 0.07
C GLN A 284 -11.96 -21.32 0.68
N LEU A 285 -12.24 -22.62 0.63
CA LEU A 285 -11.34 -23.65 1.12
C LEU A 285 -10.02 -23.70 0.34
N VAL A 286 -10.06 -23.64 -0.99
CA VAL A 286 -8.85 -23.71 -1.81
C VAL A 286 -8.00 -22.46 -1.66
N ASP A 287 -8.62 -21.28 -1.53
CA ASP A 287 -7.94 -20.03 -1.22
C ASP A 287 -7.29 -20.08 0.17
N HIS A 288 -8.01 -20.62 1.16
CA HIS A 288 -7.49 -20.83 2.51
C HIS A 288 -6.31 -21.82 2.53
N ALA A 289 -6.38 -22.92 1.78
CA ALA A 289 -5.27 -23.86 1.62
C ALA A 289 -4.04 -23.16 1.02
N PHE A 290 -4.22 -22.38 -0.04
CA PHE A 290 -3.15 -21.61 -0.66
C PHE A 290 -2.52 -20.60 0.33
N SER A 291 -3.34 -19.78 0.96
CA SER A 291 -2.90 -18.76 1.91
C SER A 291 -2.17 -19.34 3.12
N HIS A 292 -2.55 -20.55 3.56
CA HIS A 292 -1.94 -21.17 4.73
C HIS A 292 -0.63 -21.91 4.42
N PHE A 293 -0.57 -22.63 3.31
CA PHE A 293 0.55 -23.56 3.00
C PHE A 293 1.50 -23.02 1.94
N VAL A 294 1.02 -22.30 0.94
CA VAL A 294 1.84 -21.85 -0.20
C VAL A 294 2.35 -20.42 0.02
N GLU A 295 1.47 -19.44 0.29
CA GLU A 295 1.83 -18.01 0.43
C GLU A 295 3.02 -17.79 1.36
N PRO A 296 3.11 -18.38 2.58
CA PRO A 296 4.23 -18.15 3.50
C PRO A 296 5.59 -18.62 2.96
N SER A 297 5.59 -19.53 1.99
CA SER A 297 6.80 -20.06 1.37
C SER A 297 7.37 -19.18 0.25
N LEU A 298 6.58 -18.21 -0.25
CA LEU A 298 6.92 -17.36 -1.38
C LEU A 298 7.80 -16.18 -0.94
N ILE A 299 9.03 -16.48 -0.52
CA ILE A 299 9.97 -15.46 0.01
C ILE A 299 10.52 -14.59 -1.11
N SER A 300 11.08 -15.19 -2.17
CA SER A 300 11.54 -14.45 -3.34
C SER A 300 10.37 -13.94 -4.16
N PRO A 301 10.52 -12.84 -4.92
CA PRO A 301 9.47 -12.35 -5.81
C PRO A 301 8.98 -13.46 -6.74
N THR A 302 7.69 -13.75 -6.66
CA THR A 302 7.05 -14.87 -7.37
C THR A 302 5.70 -14.42 -7.92
N ILE A 303 5.44 -14.76 -9.17
CA ILE A 303 4.14 -14.63 -9.80
C ILE A 303 3.45 -16.00 -9.76
N VAL A 304 2.27 -16.06 -9.15
CA VAL A 304 1.40 -17.23 -9.12
C VAL A 304 0.28 -16.99 -10.12
N TYR A 305 0.13 -17.86 -11.11
CA TYR A 305 -0.81 -17.69 -12.23
C TYR A 305 -1.75 -18.87 -12.40
N GLY A 306 -2.83 -18.67 -13.18
CA GLY A 306 -3.77 -19.74 -13.52
C GLY A 306 -4.70 -20.09 -12.36
N HIS A 307 -5.29 -19.08 -11.72
CA HIS A 307 -6.26 -19.29 -10.66
C HIS A 307 -7.56 -19.91 -11.18
N PRO A 308 -8.23 -20.73 -10.37
CA PRO A 308 -9.56 -21.25 -10.70
C PRO A 308 -10.56 -20.15 -11.04
N VAL A 309 -11.45 -20.48 -11.97
CA VAL A 309 -12.47 -19.54 -12.44
C VAL A 309 -13.41 -19.07 -11.33
N GLU A 310 -13.68 -19.92 -10.35
CA GLU A 310 -14.54 -19.63 -9.20
C GLU A 310 -13.93 -18.58 -8.26
N LEU A 311 -12.60 -18.41 -8.27
CA LEU A 311 -11.89 -17.36 -7.52
C LEU A 311 -11.74 -16.04 -8.29
N SER A 312 -12.19 -15.98 -9.56
CA SER A 312 -11.75 -14.93 -10.48
C SER A 312 -12.90 -14.35 -11.32
N PRO A 313 -13.87 -13.66 -10.70
CA PRO A 313 -15.13 -13.24 -11.36
C PRO A 313 -14.96 -12.18 -12.46
N PHE A 314 -13.81 -11.51 -12.52
CA PHE A 314 -13.52 -10.45 -13.49
C PHE A 314 -12.47 -10.87 -14.53
N ALA A 315 -11.82 -12.02 -14.33
CA ALA A 315 -10.75 -12.49 -15.18
C ALA A 315 -11.27 -13.36 -16.33
N ARG A 316 -10.69 -13.17 -17.52
CA ARG A 316 -10.94 -14.02 -18.69
C ARG A 316 -10.46 -15.44 -18.40
N VAL A 317 -11.21 -16.44 -18.88
CA VAL A 317 -10.76 -17.85 -18.86
C VAL A 317 -9.62 -18.07 -19.86
N THR A 318 -8.76 -19.05 -19.58
CA THR A 318 -7.69 -19.42 -20.53
C THR A 318 -8.27 -20.15 -21.75
N ASP A 319 -7.61 -20.00 -22.89
CA ASP A 319 -8.08 -20.65 -24.15
C ASP A 319 -7.95 -22.19 -24.10
N ASP A 320 -6.97 -22.70 -23.32
CA ASP A 320 -6.65 -24.14 -23.25
C ASP A 320 -7.46 -24.88 -22.17
N ASP A 321 -7.84 -24.21 -21.09
CA ASP A 321 -8.58 -24.77 -19.95
C ASP A 321 -9.57 -23.78 -19.36
N ALA A 322 -10.84 -23.93 -19.66
CA ALA A 322 -11.90 -23.05 -19.17
C ALA A 322 -12.14 -23.13 -17.64
N SER A 323 -11.50 -24.03 -16.92
CA SER A 323 -11.54 -24.07 -15.46
C SER A 323 -10.54 -23.12 -14.81
N LEU A 324 -9.61 -22.56 -15.58
CA LEU A 324 -8.58 -21.63 -15.15
C LEU A 324 -8.75 -20.28 -15.83
N THR A 325 -8.16 -19.26 -15.19
CA THR A 325 -8.23 -17.89 -15.69
C THR A 325 -6.86 -17.32 -16.03
N GLU A 326 -6.83 -16.34 -16.92
CA GLU A 326 -5.69 -15.49 -17.21
C GLU A 326 -5.49 -14.46 -16.09
N ARG A 327 -5.35 -14.95 -14.83
CA ARG A 327 -5.11 -14.18 -13.62
C ARG A 327 -3.77 -14.58 -13.02
N PHE A 328 -3.12 -13.62 -12.43
CA PHE A 328 -1.99 -13.86 -11.54
C PHE A 328 -2.05 -12.98 -10.31
N GLU A 329 -1.45 -13.48 -9.26
CA GLU A 329 -1.07 -12.71 -8.07
C GLU A 329 0.43 -12.68 -7.94
N TYR A 330 0.98 -11.64 -7.33
CA TYR A 330 2.41 -11.53 -7.15
C TYR A 330 2.78 -11.29 -5.70
N PHE A 331 3.75 -12.06 -5.27
CA PHE A 331 4.15 -12.21 -3.88
C PHE A 331 5.62 -11.87 -3.68
N ALA A 332 5.95 -11.35 -2.50
CA ALA A 332 7.32 -11.29 -2.00
C ALA A 332 7.30 -11.39 -0.47
N ALA A 333 8.29 -12.07 0.09
CA ALA A 333 8.44 -12.26 1.54
C ALA A 333 7.20 -12.85 2.25
N GLY A 334 6.50 -13.78 1.58
CA GLY A 334 5.29 -14.42 2.09
C GLY A 334 4.11 -13.45 2.20
N MET A 335 4.05 -12.45 1.34
CA MET A 335 3.00 -11.43 1.34
C MET A 335 2.58 -11.13 -0.10
N GLU A 336 1.27 -11.21 -0.36
CA GLU A 336 0.69 -10.73 -1.60
C GLU A 336 0.88 -9.21 -1.71
N LEU A 337 1.46 -8.76 -2.83
CA LEU A 337 1.61 -7.34 -3.17
C LEU A 337 0.44 -6.83 -3.99
N GLY A 338 -0.14 -7.70 -4.81
CA GLY A 338 -1.28 -7.37 -5.64
C GLY A 338 -1.69 -8.50 -6.59
N ASN A 339 -2.67 -8.21 -7.43
CA ASN A 339 -3.18 -9.16 -8.42
C ASN A 339 -3.43 -8.46 -9.76
N ALA A 340 -3.53 -9.26 -10.83
CA ALA A 340 -3.76 -8.77 -12.17
C ALA A 340 -4.35 -9.88 -13.06
N TYR A 341 -5.00 -9.47 -14.14
CA TYR A 341 -5.59 -10.42 -15.09
C TYR A 341 -5.85 -9.79 -16.46
N THR A 342 -6.11 -10.66 -17.46
CA THR A 342 -6.79 -10.23 -18.66
C THR A 342 -8.27 -10.04 -18.33
N GLU A 343 -8.78 -8.86 -18.61
CA GLU A 343 -10.15 -8.46 -18.27
C GLU A 343 -11.20 -9.22 -19.09
N ILE A 344 -12.34 -9.54 -18.47
CA ILE A 344 -13.54 -9.90 -19.23
C ILE A 344 -13.98 -8.65 -19.97
N ASN A 345 -14.07 -8.74 -21.29
CA ASN A 345 -14.50 -7.64 -22.17
C ASN A 345 -15.86 -7.89 -22.86
N ALA A 346 -16.46 -9.05 -22.65
CA ALA A 346 -17.78 -9.39 -23.15
C ALA A 346 -18.87 -9.12 -22.11
N ALA A 347 -19.85 -8.29 -22.44
CA ALA A 347 -20.89 -7.86 -21.50
C ALA A 347 -21.77 -9.02 -20.99
N ASP A 348 -22.10 -9.98 -21.86
CA ASP A 348 -22.89 -11.17 -21.53
C ASP A 348 -22.15 -12.11 -20.57
N GLU A 349 -20.85 -12.31 -20.78
CA GLU A 349 -20.00 -13.09 -19.88
C GLU A 349 -19.88 -12.41 -18.50
N GLN A 350 -19.66 -11.09 -18.46
CA GLN A 350 -19.58 -10.35 -17.20
C GLN A 350 -20.90 -10.39 -16.44
N GLN A 351 -22.05 -10.27 -17.14
CA GLN A 351 -23.37 -10.40 -16.51
C GLN A 351 -23.53 -11.80 -15.90
N ARG A 352 -23.19 -12.84 -16.65
CA ARG A 352 -23.24 -14.23 -16.15
C ARG A 352 -22.40 -14.41 -14.89
N ARG A 353 -21.19 -13.84 -14.85
CA ARG A 353 -20.31 -13.90 -13.65
C ARG A 353 -20.91 -13.16 -12.46
N PHE A 354 -21.55 -12.03 -12.67
CA PHE A 354 -22.24 -11.32 -11.60
C PHE A 354 -23.46 -12.09 -11.07
N ASP A 355 -24.20 -12.74 -11.95
CA ASP A 355 -25.35 -13.56 -11.56
C ASP A 355 -24.88 -14.75 -10.71
N GLU A 356 -23.86 -15.48 -11.15
CA GLU A 356 -23.23 -16.58 -10.40
C GLU A 356 -22.69 -16.11 -9.04
N GLN A 357 -22.04 -14.96 -8.98
CA GLN A 357 -21.52 -14.40 -7.74
C GLN A 357 -22.64 -14.04 -6.74
N SER A 358 -23.75 -13.48 -7.24
CA SER A 358 -24.88 -13.09 -6.40
C SER A 358 -25.63 -14.29 -5.79
N GLU A 359 -25.50 -15.48 -6.39
CA GLU A 359 -26.08 -16.72 -5.85
C GLU A 359 -25.27 -17.26 -4.65
N HIS A 360 -23.96 -16.95 -4.59
CA HIS A 360 -23.05 -17.49 -3.58
C HIS A 360 -22.71 -16.51 -2.46
N VAL A 361 -22.84 -15.20 -2.71
CA VAL A 361 -22.47 -14.17 -1.74
C VAL A 361 -23.62 -13.21 -1.47
N ASP A 362 -24.14 -13.21 -0.26
CA ASP A 362 -25.23 -12.31 0.15
C ASP A 362 -24.79 -10.84 0.02
N GLY A 363 -25.62 -10.04 -0.67
CA GLY A 363 -25.44 -8.58 -0.77
C GLY A 363 -24.56 -8.11 -1.91
N VAL A 364 -23.94 -8.99 -2.69
CA VAL A 364 -23.24 -8.61 -3.91
C VAL A 364 -24.30 -8.28 -4.97
N GLN A 365 -24.29 -7.02 -5.44
CA GLN A 365 -25.13 -6.57 -6.54
C GLN A 365 -24.22 -6.38 -7.76
N GLY A 366 -24.62 -6.95 -8.91
CA GLY A 366 -23.97 -6.61 -10.18
C GLY A 366 -24.09 -5.10 -10.46
N ASP A 367 -23.19 -4.57 -11.26
CA ASP A 367 -23.24 -3.18 -11.73
C ASP A 367 -23.80 -3.13 -13.16
N PRO A 368 -25.14 -2.89 -13.35
CA PRO A 368 -25.74 -2.83 -14.69
C PRO A 368 -25.15 -1.72 -15.55
N ASP A 369 -24.73 -0.59 -14.95
CA ASP A 369 -24.15 0.52 -15.69
C ASP A 369 -22.76 0.14 -16.24
N TYR A 370 -22.02 -0.71 -15.51
CA TYR A 370 -20.78 -1.27 -16.00
C TYR A 370 -21.00 -2.28 -17.13
N VAL A 371 -21.98 -3.19 -16.98
CA VAL A 371 -22.34 -4.16 -18.03
C VAL A 371 -22.83 -3.43 -19.29
N GLU A 372 -23.63 -2.37 -19.13
CA GLU A 372 -24.04 -1.51 -20.25
C GLU A 372 -22.81 -0.88 -20.94
N ALA A 373 -21.85 -0.38 -20.17
CA ALA A 373 -20.62 0.18 -20.73
C ALA A 373 -19.84 -0.86 -21.55
N LEU A 374 -19.69 -2.08 -21.06
CA LEU A 374 -19.04 -3.17 -21.81
C LEU A 374 -19.74 -3.49 -23.14
N ALA A 375 -21.06 -3.32 -23.21
CA ALA A 375 -21.83 -3.56 -24.45
C ALA A 375 -21.48 -2.60 -25.59
N TYR A 376 -20.84 -1.45 -25.30
CA TYR A 376 -20.29 -0.56 -26.32
C TYR A 376 -18.96 -1.04 -26.90
N GLY A 377 -18.36 -2.08 -26.29
CA GLY A 377 -17.12 -2.70 -26.73
C GLY A 377 -15.90 -2.21 -25.97
N MET A 378 -15.38 -3.05 -25.09
CA MET A 378 -14.07 -2.85 -24.46
C MET A 378 -13.01 -3.62 -25.25
N PRO A 379 -11.87 -3.00 -25.65
CA PRO A 379 -10.78 -3.75 -26.28
C PRO A 379 -10.24 -4.82 -25.29
N PRO A 380 -9.54 -5.87 -25.78
CA PRO A 380 -8.77 -6.73 -24.90
C PRO A 380 -7.90 -5.86 -23.98
N THR A 381 -7.94 -6.10 -22.68
CA THR A 381 -7.35 -5.20 -21.68
C THR A 381 -6.68 -6.01 -20.59
N GLY A 382 -5.45 -5.64 -20.23
CA GLY A 382 -4.78 -6.12 -19.02
C GLY A 382 -5.00 -5.13 -17.89
N GLY A 383 -5.39 -5.62 -16.72
CA GLY A 383 -5.58 -4.83 -15.51
C GLY A 383 -4.71 -5.30 -14.35
N LEU A 384 -4.34 -4.39 -13.46
CA LEU A 384 -3.53 -4.69 -12.28
C LEU A 384 -3.94 -3.84 -11.08
N GLY A 385 -3.98 -4.48 -9.91
CA GLY A 385 -4.05 -3.84 -8.60
C GLY A 385 -2.77 -4.07 -7.78
N LEU A 386 -2.20 -3.00 -7.20
CA LEU A 386 -1.03 -3.03 -6.32
C LEU A 386 -1.33 -2.32 -5.01
N GLY A 387 -1.15 -3.04 -3.90
CA GLY A 387 -1.21 -2.46 -2.55
C GLY A 387 0.01 -1.58 -2.26
N ILE A 388 -0.12 -0.27 -2.39
CA ILE A 388 0.99 0.68 -2.14
C ILE A 388 1.53 0.55 -0.72
N ASP A 389 0.65 0.38 0.27
CA ASP A 389 1.08 0.25 1.66
C ASP A 389 1.95 -1.00 1.87
N ARG A 390 1.58 -2.14 1.27
CA ARG A 390 2.37 -3.38 1.33
C ARG A 390 3.71 -3.25 0.59
N LEU A 391 3.74 -2.58 -0.56
CA LEU A 391 4.99 -2.29 -1.26
C LEU A 391 5.92 -1.42 -0.40
N VAL A 392 5.38 -0.40 0.27
CA VAL A 392 6.16 0.44 1.18
C VAL A 392 6.68 -0.36 2.37
N MET A 393 5.87 -1.27 2.94
CA MET A 393 6.36 -2.19 3.99
C MET A 393 7.56 -2.99 3.49
N LEU A 394 7.46 -3.63 2.33
CA LEU A 394 8.52 -4.43 1.74
C LEU A 394 9.82 -3.63 1.55
N LEU A 395 9.72 -2.45 0.93
CA LEU A 395 10.88 -1.62 0.58
C LEU A 395 11.49 -0.87 1.77
N SER A 396 10.72 -0.62 2.84
CA SER A 396 11.20 0.06 4.05
C SER A 396 11.64 -0.89 5.16
N GLY A 397 11.27 -2.17 5.08
CA GLY A 397 11.46 -3.13 6.17
C GLY A 397 10.46 -3.00 7.31
N ALA A 398 9.41 -2.18 7.17
CA ALA A 398 8.37 -2.01 8.18
C ALA A 398 7.49 -3.26 8.27
N GLU A 399 7.36 -3.82 9.48
CA GLU A 399 6.69 -5.11 9.68
C GLU A 399 5.16 -5.02 9.72
N THR A 400 4.61 -3.83 9.95
CA THR A 400 3.17 -3.63 10.01
C THR A 400 2.69 -2.49 9.12
N ILE A 401 1.50 -2.64 8.54
CA ILE A 401 0.88 -1.62 7.69
C ILE A 401 0.66 -0.29 8.43
N ARG A 402 0.51 -0.31 9.76
CA ARG A 402 0.34 0.89 10.58
C ARG A 402 1.59 1.76 10.61
N ASP A 403 2.77 1.17 10.46
CA ASP A 403 4.03 1.91 10.44
C ASP A 403 4.13 2.81 9.20
N VAL A 404 3.63 2.31 8.07
CA VAL A 404 3.73 2.99 6.76
C VAL A 404 2.56 3.94 6.45
N ILE A 405 1.55 4.01 7.32
CA ILE A 405 0.42 4.94 7.24
C ILE A 405 0.63 6.04 8.28
N LEU A 406 0.56 7.31 7.84
CA LEU A 406 0.76 8.46 8.76
C LEU A 406 -0.21 8.44 9.94
N PHE A 407 -1.49 8.25 9.67
CA PHE A 407 -2.55 8.20 10.67
C PHE A 407 -3.39 6.93 10.46
N PRO A 408 -2.94 5.76 10.96
CA PRO A 408 -3.68 4.53 10.80
C PRO A 408 -4.98 4.54 11.63
N ALA A 409 -5.98 3.79 11.17
CA ALA A 409 -7.18 3.57 11.95
C ALA A 409 -6.83 2.75 13.22
N LEU A 410 -7.21 3.28 14.36
CA LEU A 410 -6.97 2.68 15.69
C LEU A 410 -8.29 2.58 16.44
N ARG A 411 -8.41 1.59 17.33
CA ARG A 411 -9.53 1.54 18.25
C ARG A 411 -9.56 2.82 19.11
N THR A 412 -10.74 3.36 19.34
CA THR A 412 -10.89 4.44 20.31
C THR A 412 -10.49 3.93 21.69
N THR A 413 -9.60 4.66 22.38
CA THR A 413 -9.41 4.43 23.81
C THR A 413 -10.69 4.85 24.51
N SER A 414 -11.36 3.93 25.18
CA SER A 414 -12.40 4.29 26.15
C SER A 414 -11.70 5.15 27.21
N ASP A 415 -12.13 6.41 27.34
CA ASP A 415 -11.75 7.27 28.48
C ASP A 415 -12.21 6.65 29.80
#